data_d41307bef1f28b92cae79534773352fa
#
_entry.id   d41307bef1f28b92cae79534773352fa
#
_cell.length_a   1.000
_cell.length_b   1.000
_cell.length_c   1.000
_cell.angle_alpha   90.00
_cell.angle_beta   90.00
_cell.angle_gamma   90.00
#
_symmetry.space_group_name_H-M   'P 1'
#
loop_
_entity.id
_entity.type
_entity.pdbx_description
1 polymer ?
#
loop_
_entity_poly.entity_id
_entity_poly.type
_entity_poly.pdbx_seq_one_letter_code
_entity_poly.pdbx_strand_id
1 'polypeptide(L)'
;MINNRITANEARAFIDGNWKSKLTEIYDGIRAVIETGANAYTFDVTEVGAFSKELVLRELEKDGYRLIQTAWNENHYTIFW
;
A
#
# COMPACT_ATOMS: atom_id res chain seq x y z
N MET A 1 -6.00 9.13 -32.42
CA MET A 1 -5.07 8.28 -31.75
C MET A 1 -5.13 8.41 -30.24
N ILE A 2 -5.11 7.33 -29.55
CA ILE A 2 -5.23 7.37 -28.11
C ILE A 2 -3.86 7.29 -27.47
N ASN A 3 -3.42 8.40 -26.91
CA ASN A 3 -2.14 8.47 -26.23
C ASN A 3 -2.29 8.30 -24.73
N ASN A 4 -3.51 8.46 -24.22
CA ASN A 4 -3.78 8.45 -22.79
C ASN A 4 -4.53 7.20 -22.42
N ARG A 5 -3.94 6.08 -22.72
CA ARG A 5 -4.53 4.83 -22.37
C ARG A 5 -4.58 4.65 -20.86
N ILE A 6 -5.72 4.24 -20.38
CA ILE A 6 -5.89 3.88 -18.99
C ILE A 6 -6.27 2.41 -18.96
N THR A 7 -5.49 1.61 -18.24
CA THR A 7 -5.82 0.20 -18.07
C THR A 7 -7.04 0.06 -17.17
N ALA A 8 -7.69 -1.08 -17.24
CA ALA A 8 -8.85 -1.34 -16.39
C ALA A 8 -8.48 -1.23 -14.91
N ASN A 9 -7.30 -1.70 -14.54
CA ASN A 9 -6.84 -1.63 -13.15
C ASN A 9 -6.65 -0.18 -12.70
N GLU A 10 -6.08 0.64 -13.56
CA GLU A 10 -5.90 2.06 -13.24
C GLU A 10 -7.25 2.76 -13.09
N ALA A 11 -8.20 2.46 -13.97
CA ALA A 11 -9.53 3.03 -13.89
C ALA A 11 -10.22 2.63 -12.58
N ARG A 12 -10.09 1.39 -12.18
CA ARG A 12 -10.68 0.91 -10.94
C ARG A 12 -10.02 1.54 -9.71
N ALA A 13 -8.71 1.76 -9.79
CA ALA A 13 -8.00 2.43 -8.71
C ALA A 13 -8.49 3.86 -8.51
N PHE A 14 -8.82 4.56 -9.60
CA PHE A 14 -9.42 5.89 -9.52
C PHE A 14 -10.77 5.84 -8.83
N ILE A 15 -11.57 4.83 -9.11
CA ILE A 15 -12.87 4.66 -8.48
C ILE A 15 -12.72 4.37 -6.98
N ASP A 16 -11.77 3.50 -6.64
CA ASP A 16 -11.49 3.16 -5.25
C ASP A 16 -10.88 4.31 -4.47
N GLY A 17 -10.19 5.17 -5.17
CA GLY A 17 -9.92 6.52 -4.69
C GLY A 17 -8.66 6.81 -3.93
N ASN A 18 -8.05 5.91 -3.20
CA ASN A 18 -7.12 6.34 -2.16
C ASN A 18 -5.76 5.65 -2.07
N TRP A 19 -5.35 4.92 -3.09
CA TRP A 19 -4.12 4.15 -2.95
C TRP A 19 -2.87 5.04 -2.78
N LYS A 20 -2.82 6.19 -3.45
CA LYS A 20 -1.67 7.09 -3.32
C LYS A 20 -1.61 7.74 -1.95
N SER A 21 -2.76 8.16 -1.43
CA SER A 21 -2.84 8.73 -0.09
C SER A 21 -2.47 7.69 0.96
N LYS A 22 -2.93 6.46 0.78
CA LYS A 22 -2.61 5.38 1.70
C LYS A 22 -1.12 5.07 1.67
N LEU A 23 -0.52 5.06 0.49
CA LEU A 23 0.90 4.81 0.34
C LEU A 23 1.73 5.89 1.05
N THR A 24 1.34 7.16 0.89
CA THR A 24 1.98 8.27 1.58
C THR A 24 1.88 8.11 3.10
N GLU A 25 0.71 7.74 3.59
CA GLU A 25 0.49 7.49 5.01
C GLU A 25 1.42 6.40 5.53
N ILE A 26 1.58 5.33 4.77
CA ILE A 26 2.45 4.22 5.15
C ILE A 26 3.92 4.68 5.20
N TYR A 27 4.37 5.42 4.21
CA TYR A 27 5.74 5.95 4.21
C TYR A 27 5.98 6.90 5.37
N ASP A 28 5.01 7.72 5.72
CA ASP A 28 5.12 8.60 6.88
C ASP A 28 5.23 7.80 8.18
N GLY A 29 4.46 6.71 8.28
CA GLY A 29 4.54 5.81 9.41
C GLY A 29 5.92 5.14 9.51
N ILE A 30 6.46 4.71 8.38
CA ILE A 30 7.79 4.11 8.33
C ILE A 30 8.85 5.10 8.81
N ARG A 31 8.78 6.35 8.35
CA ARG A 31 9.74 7.38 8.78
C ARG A 31 9.68 7.59 10.29
N ALA A 32 8.47 7.61 10.84
CA ALA A 32 8.29 7.80 12.28
C ALA A 32 8.93 6.67 13.09
N VAL A 33 8.76 5.42 12.65
CA VAL A 33 9.30 4.28 13.41
C VAL A 33 10.79 4.06 13.18
N ILE A 34 11.30 4.47 12.03
CA ILE A 34 12.76 4.40 11.77
C ILE A 34 13.53 5.19 12.81
N GLU A 35 13.00 6.33 13.21
CA GLU A 35 13.64 7.16 14.22
C GLU A 35 13.76 6.48 15.57
N THR A 36 12.92 5.49 15.84
CA THR A 36 12.98 4.72 17.07
C THR A 36 13.86 3.47 16.95
N GLY A 37 14.46 3.26 15.78
CA GLY A 37 15.29 2.08 15.55
C GLY A 37 14.51 0.84 15.15
N ALA A 38 13.22 0.96 14.88
CA ALA A 38 12.40 -0.18 14.48
C ALA A 38 12.71 -0.61 13.05
N ASN A 39 12.47 -1.89 12.76
CA ASN A 39 12.66 -2.43 11.42
C ASN A 39 11.36 -3.00 10.85
N ALA A 40 10.23 -2.64 11.42
CA ALA A 40 8.92 -3.12 10.99
C ALA A 40 7.86 -2.06 11.27
N TYR A 41 6.80 -2.08 10.46
CA TYR A 41 5.66 -1.19 10.63
C TYR A 41 4.40 -1.93 10.24
N THR A 42 3.36 -1.81 11.05
CA THR A 42 2.07 -2.46 10.81
C THR A 42 1.05 -1.44 10.36
N PHE A 43 0.27 -1.79 9.34
CA PHE A 43 -0.75 -0.91 8.81
C PHE A 43 -1.99 -1.71 8.39
N ASP A 44 -3.08 -1.00 8.19
CA ASP A 44 -4.37 -1.58 7.82
C ASP A 44 -4.83 -0.93 6.52
N VAL A 45 -5.35 -1.73 5.59
CA VAL A 45 -5.84 -1.25 4.30
C VAL A 45 -7.34 -1.46 4.13
N THR A 46 -8.07 -1.57 5.24
CA THR A 46 -9.52 -1.79 5.21
C THR A 46 -10.27 -0.68 4.48
N GLU A 47 -9.80 0.55 4.61
CA GLU A 47 -10.48 1.72 4.05
C GLU A 47 -10.23 1.96 2.56
N VAL A 48 -9.37 1.17 1.93
CA VAL A 48 -9.16 1.26 0.49
C VAL A 48 -9.83 0.10 -0.22
N GLY A 49 -10.23 0.30 -1.47
CA GLY A 49 -10.83 -0.76 -2.26
C GLY A 49 -9.83 -1.83 -2.64
N ALA A 50 -10.34 -2.96 -3.12
CA ALA A 50 -9.51 -4.13 -3.44
C ALA A 50 -8.40 -3.81 -4.44
N PHE A 51 -8.68 -3.02 -5.46
CA PHE A 51 -7.69 -2.69 -6.47
C PHE A 51 -6.64 -1.72 -5.93
N SER A 52 -7.04 -0.77 -5.11
CA SER A 52 -6.12 0.16 -4.47
C SER A 52 -5.22 -0.55 -3.50
N LYS A 53 -5.75 -1.49 -2.74
CA LYS A 53 -4.98 -2.35 -1.84
C LYS A 53 -3.86 -3.06 -2.60
N GLU A 54 -4.22 -3.69 -3.72
CA GLU A 54 -3.25 -4.43 -4.52
C GLU A 54 -2.14 -3.53 -5.04
N LEU A 55 -2.48 -2.32 -5.48
CA LEU A 55 -1.50 -1.35 -5.95
C LEU A 55 -0.56 -0.91 -4.84
N VAL A 56 -1.09 -0.63 -3.65
CA VAL A 56 -0.28 -0.25 -2.49
C VAL A 56 0.73 -1.33 -2.15
N LEU A 57 0.27 -2.57 -2.05
CA LEU A 57 1.15 -3.68 -1.70
C LEU A 57 2.23 -3.91 -2.75
N ARG A 58 1.86 -3.80 -4.02
CA ARG A 58 2.80 -3.97 -5.12
C ARG A 58 3.88 -2.90 -5.10
N GLU A 59 3.51 -1.64 -4.87
CA GLU A 59 4.48 -0.55 -4.82
C GLU A 59 5.44 -0.70 -3.66
N LEU A 60 4.97 -1.16 -2.52
CA LEU A 60 5.84 -1.41 -1.36
C LEU A 60 6.84 -2.53 -1.67
N GLU A 61 6.39 -3.59 -2.32
CA GLU A 61 7.29 -4.67 -2.70
C GLU A 61 8.34 -4.22 -3.71
N LYS A 62 7.97 -3.36 -4.65
CA LYS A 62 8.90 -2.79 -5.62
C LYS A 62 10.00 -1.97 -4.95
N ASP A 63 9.68 -1.36 -3.82
CA ASP A 63 10.65 -0.57 -3.06
C ASP A 63 11.53 -1.44 -2.16
N GLY A 64 11.33 -2.74 -2.19
CA GLY A 64 12.17 -3.67 -1.45
C GLY A 64 11.66 -4.09 -0.09
N TYR A 65 10.46 -3.67 0.29
CA TYR A 65 9.87 -4.06 1.56
C TYR A 65 9.33 -5.48 1.50
N ARG A 66 9.37 -6.16 2.64
CA ARG A 66 8.77 -7.48 2.78
C ARG A 66 7.45 -7.32 3.49
N LEU A 67 6.43 -8.02 2.99
CA LEU A 67 5.07 -7.90 3.51
C LEU A 67 4.61 -9.22 4.11
N ILE A 68 4.00 -9.16 5.30
CA ILE A 68 3.39 -10.32 5.92
C ILE A 68 1.96 -9.95 6.30
N GLN A 69 1.01 -10.73 5.80
CA GLN A 69 -0.40 -10.56 6.13
C GLN A 69 -0.70 -11.20 7.48
N THR A 70 -1.48 -10.51 8.30
CA THR A 70 -1.93 -11.05 9.58
C THR A 70 -2.90 -12.20 9.33
N ALA A 71 -2.73 -13.31 10.07
CA ALA A 71 -3.47 -14.54 9.81
C ALA A 71 -4.99 -14.41 9.95
N TRP A 72 -5.46 -13.53 10.80
CA TRP A 72 -6.90 -13.40 11.05
C TRP A 72 -7.53 -12.17 10.41
N ASN A 73 -6.76 -11.37 9.69
CA ASN A 73 -7.27 -10.16 9.07
C ASN A 73 -6.55 -9.90 7.75
N GLU A 74 -7.24 -10.13 6.64
CA GLU A 74 -6.68 -9.99 5.31
C GLU A 74 -6.31 -8.56 4.92
N ASN A 75 -6.73 -7.57 5.69
CA ASN A 75 -6.42 -6.17 5.43
C ASN A 75 -5.33 -5.62 6.36
N HIS A 76 -4.76 -6.46 7.19
CA HIS A 76 -3.77 -6.05 8.17
C HIS A 76 -2.41 -6.63 7.81
N TYR A 77 -1.44 -5.77 7.63
CA TYR A 77 -0.11 -6.16 7.15
C TYR A 77 0.98 -5.58 8.01
N THR A 78 2.08 -6.32 8.10
CA THR A 78 3.32 -5.83 8.68
C THR A 78 4.37 -5.82 7.58
N ILE A 79 5.07 -4.69 7.43
CA ILE A 79 6.17 -4.59 6.48
C ILE A 79 7.49 -4.51 7.22
N PHE A 80 8.52 -5.04 6.58
CA PHE A 80 9.87 -5.12 7.15
C PHE A 80 10.87 -4.55 6.16
N TRP A 81 11.95 -4.02 6.71
CA TRP A 81 13.06 -3.54 5.89
C TRP A 81 14.44 -3.93 6.44
#